data_d3e9ebbf6e19e918e5d915d9be09aa0b
#
_entry.id   d3e9ebbf6e19e918e5d915d9be09aa0b
#
_cell.length_a   1.000
_cell.length_b   1.000
_cell.length_c   1.000
_cell.angle_alpha   90.00
_cell.angle_beta   90.00
_cell.angle_gamma   90.00
#
_symmetry.space_group_name_H-M   'P 1'
#
loop_
_entity.id
_entity.type
_entity.pdbx_description
1 polymer ?
#
loop_
_entity_poly.entity_id
_entity_poly.type
_entity_poly.pdbx_seq_one_letter_code
_entity_poly.pdbx_strand_id
1 'polypeptide(L)'
;KSMKSLSIILLLGAIYFVFQSFMSKYLFETEKQVYRVVKKEADFEIRYYPEALMATVYSKGTNYKSVASSGFNKLAKFIFGGNQQKESISMTAPVRMSITDNGSSMSFVMPKKYNNQSLPTPNDPNIEIKKSLPEYVAVISFGGYATDEKIAVAYQNLVKILSEKKIITKGGYKLL
;
A
#
# COMPACT_ATOMS: atom_id res chain seq x y z
N LYS A 1 17.03 -48.34 -21.97
CA LYS A 1 16.32 -48.03 -20.69
C LYS A 1 16.55 -46.60 -20.19
N SER A 2 17.72 -46.00 -20.46
CA SER A 2 18.09 -44.65 -19.91
C SER A 2 17.34 -43.48 -20.58
N MET A 3 17.09 -43.52 -21.89
CA MET A 3 16.41 -42.44 -22.61
C MET A 3 14.97 -42.17 -22.16
N LYS A 4 14.20 -43.23 -21.87
CA LYS A 4 12.81 -43.11 -21.36
C LYS A 4 12.77 -42.46 -19.97
N SER A 5 13.74 -42.78 -19.10
CA SER A 5 13.84 -42.19 -17.78
C SER A 5 14.21 -40.70 -17.84
N LEU A 6 15.10 -40.30 -18.76
CA LEU A 6 15.48 -38.89 -18.96
C LEU A 6 14.29 -38.05 -19.46
N SER A 7 13.52 -38.60 -20.42
CA SER A 7 12.31 -37.92 -20.93
C SER A 7 11.24 -37.70 -19.86
N ILE A 8 11.08 -38.67 -18.94
CA ILE A 8 10.13 -38.57 -17.84
C ILE A 8 10.56 -37.46 -16.83
N ILE A 9 11.85 -37.39 -16.52
CA ILE A 9 12.41 -36.37 -15.62
C ILE A 9 12.24 -34.97 -16.21
N LEU A 10 12.52 -34.78 -17.49
CA LEU A 10 12.31 -33.52 -18.19
C LEU A 10 10.84 -33.09 -18.21
N LEU A 11 9.92 -34.04 -18.43
CA LEU A 11 8.50 -33.75 -18.41
C LEU A 11 8.02 -33.33 -17.02
N LEU A 12 8.45 -34.02 -15.97
CA LEU A 12 8.12 -33.67 -14.58
C LEU A 12 8.70 -32.30 -14.18
N GLY A 13 9.93 -32.00 -14.64
CA GLY A 13 10.55 -30.69 -14.45
C GLY A 13 9.77 -29.54 -15.12
N ALA A 14 9.30 -29.78 -16.36
CA ALA A 14 8.48 -28.81 -17.08
C ALA A 14 7.12 -28.59 -16.39
N ILE A 15 6.45 -29.66 -15.96
CA ILE A 15 5.18 -29.57 -15.21
C ILE A 15 5.38 -28.80 -13.88
N TYR A 16 6.46 -29.10 -13.16
CA TYR A 16 6.80 -28.38 -11.92
C TYR A 16 7.04 -26.89 -12.15
N PHE A 17 7.78 -26.54 -13.22
CA PHE A 17 8.05 -25.15 -13.59
C PHE A 17 6.78 -24.37 -13.97
N VAL A 18 5.89 -25.00 -14.77
CA VAL A 18 4.59 -24.42 -15.13
C VAL A 18 3.71 -24.25 -13.88
N PHE A 19 3.68 -25.25 -13.00
CA PHE A 19 2.96 -25.17 -11.74
C PHE A 19 3.49 -24.06 -10.82
N GLN A 20 4.81 -23.94 -10.66
CA GLN A 20 5.43 -22.83 -9.92
C GLN A 20 5.11 -21.48 -10.53
N SER A 21 5.19 -21.32 -11.84
CA SER A 21 4.86 -20.08 -12.54
C SER A 21 3.38 -19.70 -12.36
N PHE A 22 2.49 -20.67 -12.41
CA PHE A 22 1.06 -20.48 -12.19
C PHE A 22 0.76 -20.11 -10.73
N MET A 23 1.32 -20.85 -9.76
CA MET A 23 1.15 -20.57 -8.33
C MET A 23 1.73 -19.22 -7.95
N SER A 24 2.89 -18.83 -8.46
CA SER A 24 3.51 -17.54 -8.20
C SER A 24 2.61 -16.39 -8.65
N LYS A 25 2.00 -16.50 -9.84
CA LYS A 25 1.10 -15.48 -10.36
C LYS A 25 -0.20 -15.35 -9.52
N TYR A 26 -0.73 -16.46 -9.04
CA TYR A 26 -1.95 -16.48 -8.22
C TYR A 26 -1.74 -16.07 -6.76
N LEU A 27 -0.58 -16.40 -6.18
CA LEU A 27 -0.28 -16.14 -4.76
C LEU A 27 0.24 -14.73 -4.48
N PHE A 28 0.74 -14.02 -5.51
CA PHE A 28 1.41 -12.71 -5.35
C PHE A 28 0.69 -11.53 -6.00
N GLU A 29 -0.53 -11.70 -6.49
CA GLU A 29 -1.30 -10.55 -6.97
C GLU A 29 -1.87 -9.78 -5.77
N THR A 30 -1.07 -8.84 -5.26
CA THR A 30 -1.49 -7.94 -4.18
C THR A 30 -2.65 -7.08 -4.66
N GLU A 31 -3.80 -7.16 -4.00
CA GLU A 31 -4.95 -6.31 -4.30
C GLU A 31 -4.56 -4.84 -4.20
N LYS A 32 -4.90 -4.06 -5.22
CA LYS A 32 -4.58 -2.63 -5.27
C LYS A 32 -5.81 -1.79 -4.94
N GLN A 33 -5.60 -0.73 -4.17
CA GLN A 33 -6.64 0.27 -3.96
C GLN A 33 -7.06 0.85 -5.31
N VAL A 34 -8.35 0.80 -5.60
CA VAL A 34 -8.89 1.35 -6.84
C VAL A 34 -8.80 2.87 -6.82
N TYR A 35 -8.38 3.42 -7.95
CA TYR A 35 -8.46 4.85 -8.23
C TYR A 35 -8.80 5.08 -9.70
N ARG A 36 -9.27 6.27 -10.01
CA ARG A 36 -9.49 6.72 -11.39
C ARG A 36 -8.57 7.91 -11.67
N VAL A 37 -7.82 7.84 -12.76
CA VAL A 37 -7.08 9.02 -13.26
C VAL A 37 -8.09 9.98 -13.84
N VAL A 38 -8.19 11.15 -13.24
CA VAL A 38 -9.10 12.22 -13.64
C VAL A 38 -8.43 13.15 -14.63
N LYS A 39 -7.14 13.42 -14.41
CA LYS A 39 -6.30 14.23 -15.28
C LYS A 39 -4.89 13.66 -15.29
N LYS A 40 -4.30 13.58 -16.48
CA LYS A 40 -2.90 13.18 -16.66
C LYS A 40 -2.17 14.32 -17.37
N GLU A 41 -1.10 14.79 -16.73
CA GLU A 41 -0.14 15.77 -17.26
C GLU A 41 1.21 15.07 -17.46
N ALA A 42 2.18 15.78 -18.07
CA ALA A 42 3.51 15.23 -18.27
C ALA A 42 4.22 14.89 -16.93
N ASP A 43 4.04 15.75 -15.91
CA ASP A 43 4.80 15.72 -14.67
C ASP A 43 3.99 15.23 -13.45
N PHE A 44 2.66 15.14 -13.57
CA PHE A 44 1.80 14.69 -12.46
C PHE A 44 0.46 14.13 -12.97
N GLU A 45 -0.24 13.44 -12.09
CA GLU A 45 -1.62 12.97 -12.32
C GLU A 45 -2.53 13.51 -11.23
N ILE A 46 -3.80 13.77 -11.56
CA ILE A 46 -4.87 13.91 -10.58
C ILE A 46 -5.65 12.60 -10.55
N ARG A 47 -5.65 11.97 -9.38
CA ARG A 47 -6.36 10.72 -9.13
C ARG A 47 -7.52 10.93 -8.18
N TYR A 48 -8.62 10.30 -8.47
CA TYR A 48 -9.75 10.18 -7.55
C TYR A 48 -9.70 8.82 -6.85
N TYR A 49 -9.61 8.84 -5.54
CA TYR A 49 -9.71 7.66 -4.68
C TYR A 49 -11.10 7.63 -4.04
N PRO A 50 -11.92 6.58 -4.27
CA PRO A 50 -13.17 6.40 -3.56
C PRO A 50 -12.92 6.08 -2.07
N GLU A 51 -13.98 6.07 -1.28
CA GLU A 51 -13.89 5.62 0.11
C GLU A 51 -13.30 4.20 0.18
N ALA A 52 -12.51 3.94 1.21
CA ALA A 52 -11.94 2.62 1.47
C ALA A 52 -11.89 2.36 2.97
N LEU A 53 -12.09 1.10 3.37
CA LEU A 53 -11.87 0.68 4.75
C LEU A 53 -10.37 0.61 5.02
N MET A 54 -9.93 1.21 6.11
CA MET A 54 -8.51 1.30 6.47
C MET A 54 -8.27 0.86 7.91
N ALA A 55 -7.16 0.17 8.11
CA ALA A 55 -6.55 0.02 9.43
C ALA A 55 -5.44 1.05 9.56
N THR A 56 -5.51 1.90 10.58
CA THR A 56 -4.62 3.06 10.75
C THR A 56 -3.98 3.04 12.12
N VAL A 57 -2.69 3.33 12.18
CA VAL A 57 -1.94 3.61 13.41
C VAL A 57 -1.40 5.04 13.37
N TYR A 58 -1.38 5.68 14.53
CA TYR A 58 -0.80 7.00 14.72
C TYR A 58 0.52 6.93 15.47
N SER A 59 1.41 7.85 15.17
CA SER A 59 2.72 7.98 15.82
C SER A 59 3.07 9.45 16.01
N LYS A 60 3.85 9.74 17.04
CA LYS A 60 4.45 11.07 17.24
C LYS A 60 5.72 11.28 16.41
N GLY A 61 6.20 10.24 15.73
CA GLY A 61 7.37 10.33 14.85
C GLY A 61 7.12 11.26 13.66
N THR A 62 8.14 12.03 13.30
CA THR A 62 8.07 13.03 12.23
C THR A 62 9.03 12.74 11.07
N ASN A 63 9.76 11.62 11.11
CA ASN A 63 10.63 11.19 10.03
C ASN A 63 10.16 9.86 9.43
N TYR A 64 10.42 9.70 8.14
CA TYR A 64 9.98 8.54 7.35
C TYR A 64 10.45 7.21 7.95
N LYS A 65 11.75 7.09 8.28
CA LYS A 65 12.34 5.82 8.73
C LYS A 65 11.72 5.28 10.01
N SER A 66 11.51 6.13 11.02
CA SER A 66 10.91 5.73 12.30
C SER A 66 9.45 5.35 12.16
N VAL A 67 8.69 6.11 11.37
CA VAL A 67 7.26 5.89 11.13
C VAL A 67 7.04 4.66 10.27
N ALA A 68 7.85 4.48 9.21
CA ALA A 68 7.75 3.33 8.30
C ALA A 68 7.91 2.01 9.06
N SER A 69 8.97 1.87 9.84
CA SER A 69 9.25 0.61 10.55
C SER A 69 8.21 0.31 11.64
N SER A 70 7.95 1.27 12.53
CA SER A 70 7.07 1.06 13.68
C SER A 70 5.60 0.88 13.28
N GLY A 71 5.11 1.73 12.36
CA GLY A 71 3.73 1.65 11.88
C GLY A 71 3.46 0.36 11.08
N PHE A 72 4.39 0.03 10.17
CA PHE A 72 4.29 -1.19 9.37
C PHE A 72 4.23 -2.45 10.24
N ASN A 73 5.11 -2.58 11.23
CA ASN A 73 5.14 -3.76 12.09
C ASN A 73 3.83 -3.98 12.87
N LYS A 74 3.20 -2.91 13.37
CA LYS A 74 1.91 -3.00 14.05
C LYS A 74 0.79 -3.45 13.12
N LEU A 75 0.68 -2.84 11.96
CA LEU A 75 -0.34 -3.20 10.98
C LEU A 75 -0.09 -4.58 10.36
N ALA A 76 1.16 -4.96 10.10
CA ALA A 76 1.51 -6.29 9.64
C ALA A 76 1.15 -7.36 10.67
N LYS A 77 1.44 -7.13 11.97
CA LYS A 77 1.01 -8.03 13.03
C LYS A 77 -0.51 -8.24 13.03
N PHE A 78 -1.28 -7.16 12.86
CA PHE A 78 -2.73 -7.23 12.77
C PHE A 78 -3.20 -8.13 11.62
N ILE A 79 -2.70 -7.89 10.39
CA ILE A 79 -3.16 -8.65 9.22
C ILE A 79 -2.65 -10.10 9.20
N PHE A 80 -1.55 -10.41 9.89
CA PHE A 80 -1.00 -11.77 9.98
C PHE A 80 -1.48 -12.52 11.24
N GLY A 81 -2.74 -12.31 11.65
CA GLY A 81 -3.39 -13.06 12.73
C GLY A 81 -3.35 -12.39 14.10
N GLY A 82 -2.81 -11.17 14.23
CA GLY A 82 -2.86 -10.35 15.45
C GLY A 82 -4.22 -9.71 15.68
N ASN A 83 -5.29 -10.48 15.48
CA ASN A 83 -6.68 -10.08 15.66
C ASN A 83 -7.43 -11.14 16.47
N GLN A 84 -8.62 -10.81 16.98
CA GLN A 84 -9.40 -11.68 17.86
C GLN A 84 -9.77 -13.02 17.21
N GLN A 85 -9.98 -13.01 15.88
CA GLN A 85 -10.35 -14.18 15.12
C GLN A 85 -9.15 -15.03 14.69
N LYS A 86 -7.91 -14.55 14.93
CA LYS A 86 -6.65 -15.16 14.48
C LYS A 86 -6.61 -15.41 12.96
N GLU A 87 -7.35 -14.61 12.21
CA GLU A 87 -7.49 -14.71 10.75
C GLU A 87 -6.36 -13.98 10.04
N SER A 88 -5.84 -14.57 8.96
CA SER A 88 -4.90 -13.91 8.07
C SER A 88 -5.66 -13.06 7.04
N ILE A 89 -5.39 -11.77 7.04
CA ILE A 89 -5.94 -10.79 6.09
C ILE A 89 -4.89 -10.55 5.01
N SER A 90 -5.29 -10.64 3.74
CA SER A 90 -4.38 -10.39 2.62
C SER A 90 -3.88 -8.94 2.62
N MET A 91 -2.60 -8.76 2.34
CA MET A 91 -2.02 -7.43 2.18
C MET A 91 -2.53 -6.78 0.91
N THR A 92 -2.74 -5.47 0.94
CA THR A 92 -3.10 -4.65 -0.22
C THR A 92 -2.04 -3.59 -0.49
N ALA A 93 -2.10 -2.95 -1.65
CA ALA A 93 -1.24 -1.82 -2.02
C ALA A 93 -2.09 -0.62 -2.47
N PRO A 94 -1.62 0.61 -2.27
CA PRO A 94 -0.39 0.99 -1.57
C PRO A 94 -0.55 1.01 -0.05
N VAL A 95 0.57 1.03 0.67
CA VAL A 95 0.62 1.46 2.07
C VAL A 95 0.55 2.99 2.08
N ARG A 96 -0.38 3.56 2.82
CA ARG A 96 -0.56 5.01 2.90
C ARG A 96 0.12 5.56 4.15
N MET A 97 0.92 6.60 3.99
CA MET A 97 1.57 7.27 5.11
C MET A 97 1.39 8.79 5.01
N SER A 98 1.06 9.41 6.12
CA SER A 98 1.06 10.86 6.27
C SER A 98 2.06 11.25 7.36
N ILE A 99 2.91 12.22 7.06
CA ILE A 99 3.90 12.76 8.00
C ILE A 99 3.66 14.26 8.09
N THR A 100 3.48 14.77 9.30
CA THR A 100 3.27 16.19 9.60
C THR A 100 4.10 16.58 10.82
N ASP A 101 4.24 17.88 11.08
CA ASP A 101 4.95 18.39 12.26
C ASP A 101 4.29 17.96 13.58
N ASN A 102 2.99 17.65 13.54
CA ASN A 102 2.21 17.26 14.72
C ASN A 102 2.14 15.74 14.93
N GLY A 103 2.81 14.95 14.08
CA GLY A 103 2.80 13.49 14.11
C GLY A 103 2.53 12.87 12.75
N SER A 104 2.40 11.58 12.75
CA SER A 104 2.25 10.79 11.53
C SER A 104 1.19 9.72 11.67
N SER A 105 0.73 9.21 10.54
CA SER A 105 -0.13 8.04 10.47
C SER A 105 0.33 7.10 9.37
N MET A 106 0.12 5.81 9.59
CA MET A 106 0.24 4.79 8.55
C MET A 106 -1.07 4.02 8.45
N SER A 107 -1.47 3.72 7.24
CA SER A 107 -2.72 3.01 6.97
C SER A 107 -2.52 1.90 5.95
N PHE A 108 -3.08 0.73 6.24
CA PHE A 108 -3.30 -0.31 5.25
C PHE A 108 -4.74 -0.22 4.76
N VAL A 109 -4.93 -0.25 3.46
CA VAL A 109 -6.27 -0.40 2.88
C VAL A 109 -6.70 -1.85 3.08
N MET A 110 -7.91 -2.07 3.56
CA MET A 110 -8.40 -3.44 3.75
C MET A 110 -8.93 -4.00 2.43
N PRO A 111 -8.76 -5.32 2.20
CA PRO A 111 -9.31 -5.97 1.02
C PRO A 111 -10.81 -5.70 0.87
N LYS A 112 -11.28 -5.56 -0.37
CA LYS A 112 -12.69 -5.23 -0.67
C LYS A 112 -13.71 -6.21 -0.12
N LYS A 113 -13.29 -7.46 0.16
CA LYS A 113 -14.16 -8.47 0.76
C LYS A 113 -14.61 -8.12 2.18
N TYR A 114 -13.92 -7.19 2.86
CA TYR A 114 -14.24 -6.78 4.23
C TYR A 114 -15.05 -5.48 4.28
N ASN A 115 -15.92 -5.43 5.26
CA ASN A 115 -16.60 -4.23 5.72
C ASN A 115 -16.40 -4.06 7.24
N ASN A 116 -16.97 -3.03 7.86
CA ASN A 116 -16.82 -2.77 9.31
C ASN A 116 -17.31 -3.92 10.19
N GLN A 117 -18.22 -4.76 9.72
CA GLN A 117 -18.80 -5.85 10.50
C GLN A 117 -18.03 -7.16 10.30
N SER A 118 -17.47 -7.37 9.11
CA SER A 118 -16.76 -8.61 8.74
C SER A 118 -15.26 -8.56 8.95
N LEU A 119 -14.67 -7.37 9.14
CA LEU A 119 -13.24 -7.24 9.39
C LEU A 119 -12.90 -7.74 10.80
N PRO A 120 -11.92 -8.65 10.95
CA PRO A 120 -11.43 -9.08 12.26
C PRO A 120 -11.03 -7.92 13.15
N THR A 121 -11.39 -8.00 14.44
CA THR A 121 -11.05 -6.93 15.40
C THR A 121 -9.57 -6.96 15.78
N PRO A 122 -8.81 -5.87 15.65
CA PRO A 122 -7.42 -5.83 16.06
C PRO A 122 -7.25 -6.14 17.55
N ASN A 123 -6.18 -6.88 17.90
CA ASN A 123 -5.80 -7.09 19.31
C ASN A 123 -5.07 -5.85 19.89
N ASP A 124 -4.42 -5.06 19.03
CA ASP A 124 -3.77 -3.81 19.44
C ASP A 124 -4.81 -2.67 19.43
N PRO A 125 -5.14 -2.07 20.59
CA PRO A 125 -6.13 -0.98 20.69
C PRO A 125 -5.67 0.32 20.02
N ASN A 126 -4.40 0.44 19.64
CA ASN A 126 -3.89 1.59 18.89
C ASN A 126 -4.16 1.50 17.39
N ILE A 127 -4.74 0.41 16.90
CA ILE A 127 -5.15 0.28 15.50
C ILE A 127 -6.60 0.73 15.38
N GLU A 128 -6.81 1.83 14.67
CA GLU A 128 -8.13 2.35 14.37
C GLU A 128 -8.62 1.81 13.03
N ILE A 129 -9.81 1.23 13.02
CA ILE A 129 -10.50 0.82 11.79
C ILE A 129 -11.49 1.91 11.42
N LYS A 130 -11.28 2.53 10.24
CA LYS A 130 -12.16 3.57 9.76
C LYS A 130 -12.24 3.60 8.23
N LYS A 131 -13.33 4.17 7.71
CA LYS A 131 -13.44 4.50 6.29
C LYS A 131 -12.70 5.80 6.00
N SER A 132 -11.92 5.82 4.91
CA SER A 132 -11.42 7.07 4.36
C SER A 132 -12.56 7.82 3.66
N LEU A 133 -12.47 9.14 3.66
CA LEU A 133 -13.33 9.93 2.77
C LEU A 133 -12.83 9.78 1.32
N PRO A 134 -13.74 9.91 0.33
CA PRO A 134 -13.31 10.03 -1.05
C PRO A 134 -12.49 11.30 -1.24
N GLU A 135 -11.43 11.24 -2.04
CA GLU A 135 -10.51 12.37 -2.20
C GLU A 135 -9.92 12.46 -3.62
N TYR A 136 -9.63 13.69 -4.04
CA TYR A 136 -8.80 13.97 -5.20
C TYR A 136 -7.38 14.25 -4.74
N VAL A 137 -6.41 13.60 -5.38
CA VAL A 137 -4.99 13.69 -5.00
C VAL A 137 -4.17 14.00 -6.23
N ALA A 138 -3.34 15.06 -6.16
CA ALA A 138 -2.30 15.27 -7.15
C ALA A 138 -1.10 14.37 -6.81
N VAL A 139 -0.62 13.62 -7.78
CA VAL A 139 0.37 12.56 -7.58
C VAL A 139 1.54 12.73 -8.53
N ILE A 140 2.76 12.67 -7.98
CA ILE A 140 3.99 12.44 -8.74
C ILE A 140 4.62 11.13 -8.28
N SER A 141 5.45 10.55 -9.13
CA SER A 141 6.23 9.36 -8.80
C SER A 141 7.71 9.68 -8.80
N PHE A 142 8.45 9.08 -7.88
CA PHE A 142 9.90 9.13 -7.87
C PHE A 142 10.50 7.73 -7.69
N GLY A 143 11.69 7.50 -8.23
CA GLY A 143 12.30 6.17 -8.25
C GLY A 143 13.23 5.89 -7.06
N GLY A 144 13.50 4.60 -6.86
CA GLY A 144 14.43 4.09 -5.84
C GLY A 144 13.81 4.04 -4.44
N TYR A 145 14.67 3.82 -3.42
CA TYR A 145 14.22 3.78 -2.02
C TYR A 145 13.84 5.17 -1.54
N ALA A 146 12.73 5.25 -0.78
CA ALA A 146 12.29 6.46 -0.13
C ALA A 146 13.21 6.82 1.04
N THR A 147 13.64 8.10 1.09
CA THR A 147 14.35 8.71 2.21
C THR A 147 13.72 10.05 2.51
N ASP A 148 13.93 10.60 3.71
CA ASP A 148 13.35 11.89 4.09
C ASP A 148 13.76 12.99 3.09
N GLU A 149 14.99 13.00 2.59
CA GLU A 149 15.48 13.97 1.60
C GLU A 149 14.77 13.82 0.25
N LYS A 150 14.64 12.59 -0.26
CA LYS A 150 13.94 12.35 -1.54
C LYS A 150 12.47 12.73 -1.47
N ILE A 151 11.83 12.42 -0.35
CA ILE A 151 10.44 12.79 -0.09
C ILE A 151 10.29 14.30 -0.09
N ALA A 152 11.18 15.01 0.62
CA ALA A 152 11.16 16.48 0.66
C ALA A 152 11.34 17.11 -0.72
N VAL A 153 12.31 16.63 -1.51
CA VAL A 153 12.54 17.09 -2.89
C VAL A 153 11.32 16.84 -3.78
N ALA A 154 10.75 15.63 -3.72
CA ALA A 154 9.57 15.27 -4.49
C ALA A 154 8.36 16.14 -4.11
N TYR A 155 8.15 16.37 -2.81
CA TYR A 155 7.07 17.22 -2.33
C TYR A 155 7.23 18.67 -2.79
N GLN A 156 8.42 19.26 -2.65
CA GLN A 156 8.70 20.61 -3.13
C GLN A 156 8.47 20.74 -4.65
N ASN A 157 8.89 19.75 -5.42
CA ASN A 157 8.64 19.72 -6.85
C ASN A 157 7.14 19.69 -7.17
N LEU A 158 6.37 18.84 -6.49
CA LEU A 158 4.92 18.80 -6.64
C LEU A 158 4.28 20.15 -6.30
N VAL A 159 4.65 20.77 -5.18
CA VAL A 159 4.12 22.10 -4.77
C VAL A 159 4.40 23.14 -5.83
N LYS A 160 5.63 23.18 -6.37
CA LYS A 160 6.02 24.10 -7.46
C LYS A 160 5.12 23.90 -8.69
N ILE A 161 5.00 22.66 -9.18
CA ILE A 161 4.16 22.34 -10.35
C ILE A 161 2.70 22.77 -10.13
N LEU A 162 2.14 22.47 -8.97
CA LEU A 162 0.76 22.81 -8.66
C LEU A 162 0.55 24.33 -8.56
N SER A 163 1.52 25.06 -8.01
CA SER A 163 1.50 26.51 -7.95
C SER A 163 1.51 27.14 -9.35
N GLU A 164 2.41 26.68 -10.24
CA GLU A 164 2.48 27.13 -11.63
C GLU A 164 1.17 26.87 -12.40
N LYS A 165 0.52 25.77 -12.10
CA LYS A 165 -0.80 25.40 -12.67
C LYS A 165 -1.99 26.05 -11.96
N LYS A 166 -1.76 26.87 -10.93
CA LYS A 166 -2.79 27.52 -10.09
C LYS A 166 -3.77 26.51 -9.46
N ILE A 167 -3.27 25.32 -9.11
CA ILE A 167 -4.05 24.28 -8.42
C ILE A 167 -3.88 24.46 -6.91
N ILE A 168 -4.98 24.73 -6.23
CA ILE A 168 -5.00 24.90 -4.78
C ILE A 168 -5.24 23.52 -4.13
N THR A 169 -4.38 23.15 -3.20
CA THR A 169 -4.50 21.92 -2.40
C THR A 169 -4.92 22.22 -0.98
N LYS A 170 -5.61 21.28 -0.36
CA LYS A 170 -5.96 21.31 1.08
C LYS A 170 -5.20 20.19 1.79
N GLY A 171 -4.52 20.55 2.89
CA GLY A 171 -3.78 19.58 3.70
C GLY A 171 -2.35 19.30 3.25
N GLY A 172 -1.66 18.44 3.98
CA GLY A 172 -0.29 18.02 3.71
C GLY A 172 -0.18 16.93 2.64
N TYR A 173 1.04 16.44 2.44
CA TYR A 173 1.29 15.35 1.50
C TYR A 173 1.08 13.98 2.16
N LYS A 174 0.90 12.98 1.30
CA LYS A 174 0.85 11.56 1.66
C LYS A 174 1.80 10.77 0.77
N LEU A 175 2.41 9.76 1.33
CA LEU A 175 3.14 8.73 0.58
C LEU A 175 2.17 7.58 0.28
N LEU A 176 2.29 7.04 -0.94
CA LEU A 176 1.47 5.93 -1.43
C LEU A 176 2.36 4.80 -1.97
#